data_ae73b3c8f050bd32b8b35d11242290ad
#
_entry.id   ae73b3c8f050bd32b8b35d11242290ad
#
_cell.length_a   1.000
_cell.length_b   1.000
_cell.length_c   1.000
_cell.angle_alpha   90.00
_cell.angle_beta   90.00
_cell.angle_gamma   90.00
#
_symmetry.space_group_name_H-M   'P 1'
#
loop_
_entity.id
_entity.type
_entity.pdbx_description
1 polymer ?
#
loop_
_entity_poly.entity_id
_entity_poly.type
_entity_poly.pdbx_seq_one_letter_code
_entity_poly.pdbx_strand_id
1 'polypeptide(L)'
;MKKKVLSTLLVAALTASLFAGCTGSETTKAPTGNNDGTTAGNEETTAGKLERPVLDDYGSGEIKIWVADNVVDLTKQYAEDFLASDPAYSGYTVSVEPVGEGDAAGNMITDVEGGADIYGFAQDQLTRLVVAGALYDISGTYYEQFVAENNDGGAVQAATVGEGTFAFPVTSDNGYFLYYDKSIVTDTSTLEAVVEACEAAGKNFYFEINSGWYQTAFFFATGCELTYDVDAEGKFSACNINYNSDAGIVALKEMIELASSPSFQNGSSVGKAVDAAAIVTGTWDKSSAQDMFGDNYAAVKLPEFTGSDGEKYQLSGFGGNKLLGVKPQTDQGKAIVCLNLAEYLSSEEVQLARFDAEGWGPSNLKAQQNEAVQADEALAALAAQLNYAIPQGQYPGDYWTRATALGDDVIADVYTTDSTDDDLKAVLSQFESDCKSYCNAE
;
A
#
# COMPACT_ATOMS: atom_id res chain seq x y z
N MET A 1 36.79 -2.34 -39.17
CA MET A 1 36.95 -3.80 -38.97
C MET A 1 35.94 -4.22 -37.91
N LYS A 2 35.08 -5.14 -38.28
CA LYS A 2 33.94 -5.62 -37.48
C LYS A 2 34.41 -6.53 -36.36
N LYS A 3 33.83 -6.42 -35.15
CA LYS A 3 33.62 -7.58 -34.27
C LYS A 3 32.27 -7.43 -33.58
N LYS A 4 31.33 -8.26 -33.99
CA LYS A 4 30.06 -8.55 -33.33
C LYS A 4 30.36 -9.50 -32.17
N VAL A 5 29.80 -9.23 -30.99
CA VAL A 5 29.67 -10.22 -29.94
C VAL A 5 28.19 -10.50 -29.78
N LEU A 6 27.85 -11.76 -29.93
CA LEU A 6 26.53 -12.35 -29.86
C LEU A 6 26.34 -12.78 -28.41
N SER A 7 25.34 -12.25 -27.68
CA SER A 7 24.96 -12.77 -26.40
C SER A 7 23.66 -13.55 -26.52
N THR A 8 23.74 -14.80 -26.11
CA THR A 8 22.68 -15.80 -26.20
C THR A 8 21.76 -15.68 -24.97
N LEU A 9 20.48 -15.42 -25.21
CA LEU A 9 19.43 -15.53 -24.18
C LEU A 9 19.19 -16.99 -23.83
N LEU A 10 19.20 -17.32 -22.55
CA LEU A 10 18.72 -18.60 -22.01
C LEU A 10 17.38 -18.34 -21.32
N VAL A 11 16.30 -18.78 -21.96
CA VAL A 11 14.96 -18.81 -21.39
C VAL A 11 14.80 -20.13 -20.65
N ALA A 12 14.59 -20.10 -19.34
CA ALA A 12 14.21 -21.26 -18.56
C ALA A 12 12.70 -21.22 -18.30
N ALA A 13 11.98 -22.14 -18.96
CA ALA A 13 10.56 -22.38 -18.72
C ALA A 13 10.38 -23.29 -17.49
N LEU A 14 9.62 -22.84 -16.50
CA LEU A 14 9.14 -23.67 -15.40
C LEU A 14 7.74 -24.19 -15.72
N THR A 15 7.64 -25.49 -15.92
CA THR A 15 6.37 -26.21 -16.08
C THR A 15 5.87 -26.70 -14.71
N ALA A 16 4.63 -26.34 -14.39
CA ALA A 16 3.89 -26.86 -13.25
C ALA A 16 3.48 -28.33 -13.47
N SER A 17 3.70 -29.18 -12.49
CA SER A 17 3.23 -30.56 -12.46
C SER A 17 2.08 -30.71 -11.47
N LEU A 18 0.91 -31.08 -11.99
CA LEU A 18 -0.28 -31.48 -11.25
C LEU A 18 -0.13 -32.87 -10.68
N PHE A 19 -0.52 -33.03 -9.42
CA PHE A 19 -0.70 -34.33 -8.76
C PHE A 19 -2.01 -35.00 -9.17
N ALA A 20 -1.96 -36.25 -9.57
CA ALA A 20 -3.08 -37.19 -9.51
C ALA A 20 -2.59 -38.52 -8.97
N GLY A 21 -3.14 -38.96 -7.84
CA GLY A 21 -2.85 -40.25 -7.25
C GLY A 21 -3.69 -41.36 -7.86
N CYS A 22 -3.22 -42.61 -7.76
CA CYS A 22 -4.00 -43.79 -7.40
C CYS A 22 -3.10 -45.03 -7.27
N THR A 23 -3.24 -45.66 -6.15
CA THR A 23 -3.16 -47.07 -5.69
C THR A 23 -2.72 -48.18 -6.63
N GLY A 24 -1.92 -49.11 -6.08
CA GLY A 24 -1.89 -50.50 -6.49
C GLY A 24 -0.57 -51.26 -6.28
N SER A 25 -0.61 -52.22 -5.42
CA SER A 25 0.30 -53.23 -4.90
C SER A 25 1.07 -54.05 -5.95
N GLU A 26 2.29 -54.47 -5.68
CA GLU A 26 2.78 -55.82 -5.42
C GLU A 26 4.30 -56.03 -5.67
N THR A 27 4.86 -56.70 -4.75
CA THR A 27 6.17 -57.30 -4.52
C THR A 27 6.97 -57.81 -5.73
N THR A 28 8.33 -57.65 -5.69
CA THR A 28 9.33 -58.76 -5.79
C THR A 28 10.75 -58.33 -5.39
N LYS A 29 11.50 -59.31 -4.90
CA LYS A 29 12.76 -59.31 -4.17
C LYS A 29 14.01 -58.83 -4.95
N ALA A 30 14.99 -58.43 -4.12
CA ALA A 30 16.38 -58.08 -4.35
C ALA A 30 17.25 -59.04 -5.18
N PRO A 31 18.45 -58.58 -5.61
CA PRO A 31 19.63 -58.94 -4.81
C PRO A 31 20.67 -57.82 -4.58
N THR A 32 21.43 -58.09 -3.55
CA THR A 32 22.54 -57.42 -2.92
C THR A 32 23.69 -56.99 -3.86
N GLY A 33 24.27 -55.82 -3.58
CA GLY A 33 25.59 -55.41 -4.04
C GLY A 33 26.05 -54.18 -3.26
N ASN A 34 27.06 -54.40 -2.40
CA ASN A 34 27.85 -53.36 -1.70
C ASN A 34 28.49 -52.42 -2.70
N ASN A 35 28.44 -51.11 -2.43
CA ASN A 35 29.62 -50.27 -2.57
C ASN A 35 29.48 -48.96 -1.76
N ASP A 36 30.53 -48.66 -1.05
CA ASP A 36 30.80 -47.40 -0.37
C ASP A 36 30.63 -46.19 -1.27
N GLY A 37 29.94 -45.17 -0.79
CA GLY A 37 29.80 -43.86 -1.46
C GLY A 37 29.24 -42.82 -0.51
N THR A 38 30.11 -42.07 0.08
CA THR A 38 29.98 -40.78 0.75
C THR A 38 28.59 -40.14 0.61
N THR A 39 27.88 -40.08 1.72
CA THR A 39 26.70 -39.22 1.93
C THR A 39 27.15 -37.75 1.86
N ALA A 40 26.85 -37.09 0.74
CA ALA A 40 26.79 -35.61 0.72
C ALA A 40 25.54 -35.24 1.55
N GLY A 41 25.75 -34.82 2.78
CA GLY A 41 24.74 -34.18 3.57
C GLY A 41 24.34 -32.88 2.85
N ASN A 42 23.07 -32.71 2.56
CA ASN A 42 22.51 -31.39 2.40
C ASN A 42 22.65 -30.71 3.76
N GLU A 43 23.66 -29.90 3.92
CA GLU A 43 23.66 -28.87 4.94
C GLU A 43 22.63 -27.84 4.48
N GLU A 44 21.40 -27.91 5.04
CA GLU A 44 20.60 -26.72 5.22
C GLU A 44 21.47 -25.78 6.04
N THR A 45 22.08 -24.79 5.39
CA THR A 45 22.68 -23.64 6.04
C THR A 45 21.53 -22.89 6.72
N THR A 46 21.23 -23.23 7.96
CA THR A 46 20.52 -22.32 8.87
C THR A 46 21.41 -21.09 8.98
N ALA A 47 21.03 -20.02 8.29
CA ALA A 47 21.61 -18.70 8.49
C ALA A 47 21.56 -18.43 10.00
N GLY A 48 22.72 -18.22 10.62
CA GLY A 48 22.79 -18.00 12.06
C GLY A 48 21.94 -16.78 12.43
N LYS A 49 21.23 -16.87 13.55
CA LYS A 49 20.43 -15.74 14.04
C LYS A 49 21.35 -14.55 14.29
N LEU A 50 21.08 -13.44 13.62
CA LEU A 50 21.80 -12.20 13.81
C LEU A 50 21.42 -11.58 15.17
N GLU A 51 22.37 -10.90 15.82
CA GLU A 51 22.13 -10.26 17.10
C GLU A 51 21.87 -8.76 16.90
N ARG A 52 20.97 -8.21 17.72
CA ARG A 52 20.72 -6.77 17.77
C ARG A 52 22.01 -6.04 18.15
N PRO A 53 22.41 -4.98 17.45
CA PRO A 53 23.60 -4.20 17.82
C PRO A 53 23.45 -3.58 19.21
N VAL A 54 24.50 -3.73 20.03
CA VAL A 54 24.58 -3.16 21.39
C VAL A 54 25.84 -2.30 21.47
N LEU A 55 25.73 -1.11 22.05
CA LEU A 55 26.83 -0.19 22.30
C LEU A 55 27.01 0.02 23.81
N ASP A 56 28.23 0.29 24.23
CA ASP A 56 28.53 0.67 25.62
C ASP A 56 28.02 2.09 25.95
N ASP A 57 27.96 2.97 24.96
CA ASP A 57 27.44 4.34 25.06
C ASP A 57 26.69 4.70 23.75
N TYR A 58 25.43 5.07 23.89
CA TYR A 58 24.59 5.50 22.76
C TYR A 58 24.61 7.01 22.54
N GLY A 59 25.25 7.80 23.44
CA GLY A 59 25.27 9.25 23.39
C GLY A 59 23.94 9.88 23.84
N SER A 60 23.62 11.03 23.26
CA SER A 60 22.43 11.78 23.64
C SER A 60 21.93 12.67 22.50
N GLY A 61 20.65 13.04 22.52
CA GLY A 61 20.06 13.93 21.54
C GLY A 61 18.54 13.90 21.51
N GLU A 62 17.97 14.59 20.55
CA GLU A 62 16.55 14.52 20.23
C GLU A 62 16.37 13.59 19.03
N ILE A 63 15.29 12.79 19.07
CA ILE A 63 14.82 11.98 17.95
C ILE A 63 13.51 12.60 17.49
N LYS A 64 13.49 13.10 16.26
CA LYS A 64 12.29 13.64 15.61
C LYS A 64 11.58 12.54 14.83
N ILE A 65 10.28 12.39 15.06
CA ILE A 65 9.44 11.38 14.39
C ILE A 65 8.29 12.07 13.66
N TRP A 66 8.03 11.68 12.41
CA TRP A 66 6.86 12.09 11.63
C TRP A 66 5.92 10.91 11.41
N VAL A 67 4.65 11.08 11.75
CA VAL A 67 3.58 10.09 11.52
C VAL A 67 2.27 10.81 11.21
N ALA A 68 1.26 10.08 10.74
CA ALA A 68 -0.08 10.63 10.54
C ALA A 68 -0.64 11.23 11.84
N ASP A 69 -1.47 12.27 11.70
CA ASP A 69 -1.99 13.08 12.80
C ASP A 69 -2.71 12.24 13.88
N ASN A 70 -3.52 11.28 13.45
CA ASN A 70 -4.30 10.42 14.34
C ASN A 70 -3.46 9.44 15.19
N VAL A 71 -2.20 9.19 14.86
CA VAL A 71 -1.31 8.30 15.63
C VAL A 71 -0.15 9.03 16.32
N VAL A 72 -0.16 10.38 16.35
CA VAL A 72 0.90 11.18 16.98
C VAL A 72 1.02 10.88 18.47
N ASP A 73 -0.08 10.98 19.22
CA ASP A 73 -0.06 10.80 20.68
C ASP A 73 0.32 9.35 21.06
N LEU A 74 -0.22 8.36 20.34
CA LEU A 74 0.13 6.96 20.53
C LEU A 74 1.62 6.72 20.25
N THR A 75 2.12 7.20 19.11
CA THR A 75 3.54 7.04 18.76
C THR A 75 4.45 7.69 19.77
N LYS A 76 4.08 8.89 20.26
CA LYS A 76 4.84 9.59 21.31
C LYS A 76 4.90 8.78 22.60
N GLN A 77 3.77 8.26 23.07
CA GLN A 77 3.72 7.45 24.29
C GLN A 77 4.66 6.24 24.16
N TYR A 78 4.52 5.44 23.11
CA TYR A 78 5.36 4.24 22.91
C TYR A 78 6.82 4.58 22.72
N ALA A 79 7.17 5.68 22.07
CA ALA A 79 8.55 6.12 21.92
C ALA A 79 9.18 6.56 23.26
N GLU A 80 8.42 7.28 24.10
CA GLU A 80 8.85 7.65 25.45
C GLU A 80 9.01 6.41 26.35
N ASP A 81 8.09 5.46 26.30
CA ASP A 81 8.14 4.20 27.04
C ASP A 81 9.34 3.35 26.60
N PHE A 82 9.64 3.30 25.30
CA PHE A 82 10.83 2.65 24.77
C PHE A 82 12.11 3.25 25.34
N LEU A 83 12.25 4.58 25.31
CA LEU A 83 13.45 5.25 25.85
C LEU A 83 13.57 5.07 27.37
N ALA A 84 12.47 4.97 28.08
CA ALA A 84 12.46 4.73 29.52
C ALA A 84 12.75 3.25 29.89
N SER A 85 12.60 2.32 28.96
CA SER A 85 12.77 0.88 29.19
C SER A 85 14.21 0.47 29.46
N ASP A 86 15.19 1.23 28.95
CA ASP A 86 16.62 0.98 29.17
C ASP A 86 17.37 2.25 29.58
N PRO A 87 18.03 2.28 30.75
CA PRO A 87 18.85 3.41 31.17
C PRO A 87 19.90 3.87 30.15
N ALA A 88 20.34 2.98 29.26
CA ALA A 88 21.29 3.30 28.18
C ALA A 88 20.74 4.35 27.19
N TYR A 89 19.42 4.47 27.06
CA TYR A 89 18.75 5.46 26.20
C TYR A 89 18.42 6.78 26.92
N SER A 90 18.73 6.92 28.20
CA SER A 90 18.38 8.09 29.04
C SER A 90 18.91 9.45 28.54
N GLY A 91 19.90 9.42 27.62
CA GLY A 91 20.41 10.61 26.95
C GLY A 91 19.50 11.15 25.84
N TYR A 92 18.46 10.40 25.43
CA TYR A 92 17.58 10.77 24.31
C TYR A 92 16.22 11.28 24.76
N THR A 93 15.65 12.17 23.95
CA THR A 93 14.25 12.61 24.02
C THR A 93 13.61 12.44 22.67
N VAL A 94 12.28 12.40 22.61
CA VAL A 94 11.53 12.33 21.35
C VAL A 94 10.62 13.53 21.15
N SER A 95 10.49 13.99 19.89
CA SER A 95 9.43 14.85 19.42
C SER A 95 8.68 14.15 18.30
N VAL A 96 7.34 14.16 18.32
CA VAL A 96 6.50 13.54 17.30
C VAL A 96 5.63 14.63 16.68
N GLU A 97 5.70 14.75 15.36
CA GLU A 97 5.02 15.79 14.59
C GLU A 97 4.07 15.17 13.55
N PRO A 98 2.89 15.76 13.31
CA PRO A 98 1.93 15.27 12.34
C PRO A 98 2.41 15.55 10.91
N VAL A 99 2.82 14.50 10.20
CA VAL A 99 3.09 14.52 8.76
C VAL A 99 2.52 13.25 8.16
N GLY A 100 1.53 13.40 7.27
CA GLY A 100 0.88 12.26 6.61
C GLY A 100 1.83 11.47 5.71
N GLU A 101 1.58 10.17 5.56
CA GLU A 101 2.42 9.25 4.79
C GLU A 101 2.57 9.66 3.32
N GLY A 102 1.57 10.34 2.73
CA GLY A 102 1.64 10.86 1.36
C GLY A 102 2.60 12.03 1.20
N ASP A 103 2.77 12.88 2.24
CA ASP A 103 3.57 14.10 2.21
C ASP A 103 5.00 13.89 2.72
N ALA A 104 5.21 12.87 3.56
CA ALA A 104 6.48 12.64 4.27
C ALA A 104 7.67 12.52 3.32
N ALA A 105 7.51 11.76 2.22
CA ALA A 105 8.58 11.58 1.24
C ALA A 105 8.96 12.90 0.54
N GLY A 106 7.98 13.70 0.13
CA GLY A 106 8.22 15.01 -0.48
C GLY A 106 8.98 15.96 0.46
N ASN A 107 8.58 16.00 1.73
CA ASN A 107 9.21 16.79 2.76
C ASN A 107 10.64 16.33 3.03
N MET A 108 10.88 15.01 3.16
CA MET A 108 12.21 14.42 3.35
C MET A 108 13.15 14.70 2.19
N ILE A 109 12.69 14.52 0.95
CA ILE A 109 13.51 14.75 -0.25
C ILE A 109 13.90 16.22 -0.38
N THR A 110 13.02 17.14 0.04
CA THR A 110 13.29 18.58 -0.01
C THR A 110 14.41 18.99 0.95
N ASP A 111 14.46 18.40 2.14
CA ASP A 111 15.50 18.68 3.16
C ASP A 111 15.75 17.43 4.02
N VAL A 112 16.62 16.53 3.55
CA VAL A 112 16.95 15.30 4.27
C VAL A 112 17.61 15.61 5.62
N GLU A 113 18.47 16.63 5.72
CA GLU A 113 19.15 16.94 6.96
C GLU A 113 18.20 17.49 8.04
N GLY A 114 17.30 18.41 7.66
CA GLY A 114 16.30 19.01 8.55
C GLY A 114 15.07 18.15 8.80
N GLY A 115 14.86 17.09 8.01
CA GLY A 115 13.75 16.16 8.14
C GLY A 115 13.77 15.31 9.41
N ALA A 116 12.75 14.45 9.57
CA ALA A 116 12.64 13.57 10.72
C ALA A 116 13.75 12.49 10.74
N ASP A 117 14.08 12.00 11.93
CA ASP A 117 15.00 10.87 12.11
C ASP A 117 14.31 9.52 11.82
N ILE A 118 13.00 9.45 12.15
CA ILE A 118 12.13 8.30 11.87
C ILE A 118 10.84 8.87 11.25
N TYR A 119 10.30 8.26 10.19
CA TYR A 119 9.09 8.77 9.56
C TYR A 119 8.26 7.70 8.86
N GLY A 120 6.93 7.86 8.94
CA GLY A 120 5.96 7.03 8.24
C GLY A 120 5.78 7.48 6.79
N PHE A 121 5.64 6.52 5.87
CA PHE A 121 5.36 6.79 4.46
C PHE A 121 4.65 5.61 3.79
N ALA A 122 3.95 5.89 2.67
CA ALA A 122 3.33 4.85 1.86
C ALA A 122 4.36 4.17 0.96
N GLN A 123 4.20 2.86 0.71
CA GLN A 123 5.19 2.03 -0.01
C GLN A 123 5.59 2.56 -1.38
N ASP A 124 4.69 3.25 -2.09
CA ASP A 124 4.96 3.84 -3.41
C ASP A 124 6.03 4.94 -3.39
N GLN A 125 6.41 5.41 -2.19
CA GLN A 125 7.42 6.43 -1.99
C GLN A 125 8.83 5.86 -1.74
N LEU A 126 8.94 4.54 -1.50
CA LEU A 126 10.17 3.90 -1.04
C LEU A 126 11.36 4.17 -1.97
N THR A 127 11.21 3.93 -3.27
CA THR A 127 12.31 4.10 -4.24
C THR A 127 12.80 5.55 -4.29
N ARG A 128 11.89 6.53 -4.29
CA ARG A 128 12.25 7.97 -4.29
C ARG A 128 13.07 8.33 -3.05
N LEU A 129 12.72 7.79 -1.89
CA LEU A 129 13.43 8.02 -0.63
C LEU A 129 14.81 7.35 -0.63
N VAL A 130 14.92 6.14 -1.17
CA VAL A 130 16.22 5.42 -1.32
C VAL A 130 17.16 6.23 -2.22
N VAL A 131 16.67 6.67 -3.38
CA VAL A 131 17.46 7.48 -4.33
C VAL A 131 17.91 8.81 -3.74
N ALA A 132 17.05 9.44 -2.94
CA ALA A 132 17.39 10.68 -2.22
C ALA A 132 18.39 10.47 -1.07
N GLY A 133 18.77 9.22 -0.74
CA GLY A 133 19.61 8.90 0.42
C GLY A 133 18.91 9.20 1.76
N ALA A 134 17.59 9.17 1.78
CA ALA A 134 16.78 9.54 2.96
C ALA A 134 16.50 8.35 3.88
N LEU A 135 16.83 7.12 3.46
CA LEU A 135 16.59 5.89 4.21
C LEU A 135 17.90 5.17 4.57
N TYR A 136 17.94 4.63 5.77
CA TYR A 136 19.02 3.77 6.23
C TYR A 136 18.86 2.38 5.59
N ASP A 137 19.94 1.87 5.00
CA ASP A 137 19.99 0.50 4.46
C ASP A 137 20.18 -0.50 5.61
N ILE A 138 19.20 -1.35 5.85
CA ILE A 138 19.22 -2.38 6.90
C ILE A 138 19.56 -3.77 6.37
N SER A 139 19.94 -3.90 5.10
CA SER A 139 20.27 -5.16 4.45
C SER A 139 21.42 -5.89 5.13
N GLY A 140 21.31 -7.21 5.26
CA GLY A 140 22.31 -8.07 5.90
C GLY A 140 22.45 -7.87 7.42
N THR A 141 21.54 -7.12 8.05
CA THR A 141 21.56 -6.85 9.49
C THR A 141 20.48 -7.62 10.24
N TYR A 142 20.57 -7.56 11.57
CA TYR A 142 19.51 -8.04 12.47
C TYR A 142 18.13 -7.46 12.13
N TYR A 143 18.06 -6.20 11.72
CA TYR A 143 16.80 -5.53 11.43
C TYR A 143 16.12 -6.06 10.17
N GLU A 144 16.87 -6.40 9.13
CA GLU A 144 16.33 -7.10 7.96
C GLU A 144 15.75 -8.46 8.36
N GLN A 145 16.48 -9.24 9.17
CA GLN A 145 16.00 -10.52 9.68
C GLN A 145 14.70 -10.33 10.50
N PHE A 146 14.64 -9.29 11.35
CA PHE A 146 13.43 -8.95 12.09
C PHE A 146 12.24 -8.65 11.16
N VAL A 147 12.45 -7.85 10.11
CA VAL A 147 11.41 -7.53 9.12
C VAL A 147 10.91 -8.81 8.44
N ALA A 148 11.81 -9.66 7.97
CA ALA A 148 11.47 -10.88 7.25
C ALA A 148 10.76 -11.93 8.11
N GLU A 149 11.13 -12.06 9.40
CA GLU A 149 10.56 -13.07 10.30
C GLU A 149 9.20 -12.66 10.90
N ASN A 150 8.90 -11.36 10.98
CA ASN A 150 7.74 -10.87 11.71
C ASN A 150 6.59 -10.32 10.84
N ASN A 151 6.81 -10.11 9.54
CA ASN A 151 5.80 -9.51 8.68
C ASN A 151 5.36 -10.44 7.55
N ASP A 152 4.18 -10.19 6.98
CA ASP A 152 3.71 -10.92 5.80
C ASP A 152 4.59 -10.62 4.57
N GLY A 153 4.56 -11.53 3.59
CA GLY A 153 5.45 -11.46 2.43
C GLY A 153 5.24 -10.21 1.56
N GLY A 154 4.02 -9.68 1.52
CA GLY A 154 3.70 -8.44 0.79
C GLY A 154 4.33 -7.22 1.46
N ALA A 155 4.26 -7.16 2.78
CA ALA A 155 4.86 -6.09 3.59
C ALA A 155 6.40 -6.12 3.53
N VAL A 156 7.01 -7.32 3.56
CA VAL A 156 8.46 -7.48 3.36
C VAL A 156 8.89 -6.97 1.99
N GLN A 157 8.15 -7.35 0.94
CA GLN A 157 8.42 -6.87 -0.41
C GLN A 157 8.25 -5.35 -0.54
N ALA A 158 7.24 -4.77 0.12
CA ALA A 158 7.00 -3.34 0.14
C ALA A 158 8.14 -2.52 0.78
N ALA A 159 8.93 -3.14 1.69
CA ALA A 159 10.08 -2.52 2.34
C ALA A 159 11.40 -2.70 1.55
N THR A 160 11.37 -3.33 0.36
CA THR A 160 12.55 -3.77 -0.40
C THR A 160 12.67 -3.03 -1.73
N VAL A 161 13.88 -2.61 -2.08
CA VAL A 161 14.25 -2.08 -3.42
C VAL A 161 15.46 -2.86 -3.94
N GLY A 162 15.30 -3.52 -5.08
CA GLY A 162 16.33 -4.42 -5.60
C GLY A 162 16.60 -5.59 -4.64
N GLU A 163 17.82 -5.68 -4.13
CA GLU A 163 18.23 -6.67 -3.11
C GLU A 163 18.31 -6.07 -1.69
N GLY A 164 17.98 -4.78 -1.54
CA GLY A 164 18.13 -4.05 -0.29
C GLY A 164 16.81 -3.86 0.46
N THR A 165 16.86 -3.92 1.81
CA THR A 165 15.74 -3.62 2.71
C THR A 165 15.97 -2.28 3.40
N PHE A 166 14.97 -1.37 3.38
CA PHE A 166 15.15 0.03 3.77
C PHE A 166 14.12 0.55 4.78
N ALA A 167 13.15 -0.28 5.18
CA ALA A 167 12.07 0.17 6.06
C ALA A 167 11.49 -0.96 6.91
N PHE A 168 10.72 -0.55 7.92
CA PHE A 168 9.97 -1.44 8.81
C PHE A 168 8.49 -1.35 8.47
N PRO A 169 7.83 -2.45 8.05
CA PRO A 169 6.39 -2.45 7.82
C PRO A 169 5.61 -2.19 9.10
N VAL A 170 4.56 -1.39 9.03
CA VAL A 170 3.67 -1.10 10.15
C VAL A 170 2.22 -1.44 9.89
N THR A 171 1.81 -1.49 8.60
CA THR A 171 0.49 -1.97 8.21
C THR A 171 0.52 -2.76 6.91
N SER A 172 -0.52 -3.57 6.67
CA SER A 172 -0.83 -4.21 5.38
C SER A 172 -2.27 -3.87 4.96
N ASP A 173 -2.68 -2.62 5.18
CA ASP A 173 -4.05 -2.17 5.03
C ASP A 173 -4.21 -0.90 4.19
N ASN A 174 -3.19 -0.51 3.44
CA ASN A 174 -3.26 0.69 2.60
C ASN A 174 -4.08 0.42 1.33
N GLY A 175 -5.39 0.34 1.50
CA GLY A 175 -6.41 0.17 0.50
C GLY A 175 -7.72 0.80 0.94
N TYR A 176 -8.73 0.83 0.08
CA TYR A 176 -10.02 1.46 0.35
C TYR A 176 -11.18 0.53 -0.02
N PHE A 177 -12.31 0.76 0.64
CA PHE A 177 -13.53 -0.02 0.54
C PHE A 177 -14.73 0.87 0.90
N LEU A 178 -15.94 0.32 1.03
CA LEU A 178 -17.16 1.06 1.28
C LEU A 178 -17.59 0.95 2.74
N TYR A 179 -17.71 2.10 3.45
CA TYR A 179 -18.50 2.25 4.66
C TYR A 179 -19.90 2.75 4.35
N TYR A 180 -20.93 2.27 5.06
CA TYR A 180 -22.30 2.65 4.78
C TYR A 180 -23.25 2.48 5.97
N ASP A 181 -24.36 3.21 5.96
CA ASP A 181 -25.52 3.01 6.83
C ASP A 181 -26.39 1.88 6.29
N LYS A 182 -26.33 0.70 6.93
CA LYS A 182 -27.08 -0.50 6.50
C LYS A 182 -28.61 -0.38 6.61
N SER A 183 -29.13 0.66 7.27
CA SER A 183 -30.55 0.95 7.31
C SER A 183 -31.05 1.70 6.09
N ILE A 184 -30.13 2.35 5.36
CA ILE A 184 -30.38 3.11 4.13
C ILE A 184 -29.94 2.28 2.92
N VAL A 185 -28.68 1.88 2.88
CA VAL A 185 -28.11 1.09 1.79
C VAL A 185 -28.26 -0.39 2.13
N THR A 186 -29.30 -1.02 1.60
CA THR A 186 -29.62 -2.43 1.86
C THR A 186 -29.10 -3.39 0.79
N ASP A 187 -28.67 -2.84 -0.36
CA ASP A 187 -28.01 -3.57 -1.45
C ASP A 187 -26.72 -2.85 -1.82
N THR A 188 -25.59 -3.51 -1.57
CA THR A 188 -24.24 -3.03 -1.88
C THR A 188 -23.61 -3.80 -3.04
N SER A 189 -24.40 -4.57 -3.80
CA SER A 189 -23.89 -5.40 -4.88
C SER A 189 -23.44 -4.59 -6.09
N THR A 190 -24.10 -3.45 -6.35
CA THR A 190 -23.75 -2.57 -7.46
C THR A 190 -23.65 -1.11 -7.02
N LEU A 191 -22.82 -0.33 -7.72
CA LEU A 191 -22.63 1.11 -7.47
C LEU A 191 -23.95 1.87 -7.68
N GLU A 192 -24.69 1.50 -8.72
CA GLU A 192 -25.99 2.07 -9.02
C GLU A 192 -26.97 1.87 -7.85
N ALA A 193 -27.03 0.68 -7.27
CA ALA A 193 -27.92 0.41 -6.13
C ALA A 193 -27.54 1.23 -4.88
N VAL A 194 -26.24 1.40 -4.62
CA VAL A 194 -25.74 2.25 -3.52
C VAL A 194 -26.13 3.70 -3.74
N VAL A 195 -25.88 4.23 -4.94
CA VAL A 195 -26.17 5.63 -5.31
C VAL A 195 -27.69 5.88 -5.25
N GLU A 196 -28.53 4.99 -5.84
CA GLU A 196 -29.98 5.09 -5.79
C GLU A 196 -30.54 5.07 -4.36
N ALA A 197 -29.97 4.24 -3.47
CA ALA A 197 -30.37 4.19 -2.06
C ALA A 197 -30.07 5.51 -1.35
N CYS A 198 -28.89 6.09 -1.58
CA CYS A 198 -28.50 7.40 -1.04
C CYS A 198 -29.44 8.50 -1.54
N GLU A 199 -29.72 8.54 -2.86
CA GLU A 199 -30.62 9.51 -3.48
C GLU A 199 -32.05 9.41 -2.95
N ALA A 200 -32.59 8.18 -2.86
CA ALA A 200 -33.92 7.95 -2.32
C ALA A 200 -34.09 8.38 -0.86
N ALA A 201 -33.00 8.31 -0.09
CA ALA A 201 -32.95 8.78 1.31
C ALA A 201 -32.66 10.27 1.46
N GLY A 202 -32.37 10.99 0.37
CA GLY A 202 -31.89 12.38 0.40
C GLY A 202 -30.56 12.52 1.12
N LYS A 203 -29.69 11.54 0.97
CA LYS A 203 -28.34 11.43 1.57
C LYS A 203 -27.27 11.43 0.50
N ASN A 204 -26.02 11.59 0.93
CA ASN A 204 -24.88 11.67 0.05
C ASN A 204 -24.10 10.34 0.00
N PHE A 205 -23.56 10.06 -1.19
CA PHE A 205 -22.51 9.08 -1.44
C PHE A 205 -21.19 9.80 -1.72
N TYR A 206 -20.14 9.45 -0.99
CA TYR A 206 -18.83 10.07 -1.10
C TYR A 206 -17.82 9.15 -1.77
N PHE A 207 -17.15 9.65 -2.81
CA PHE A 207 -16.02 9.00 -3.47
C PHE A 207 -15.10 10.08 -4.06
N GLU A 208 -13.80 10.04 -3.74
CA GLU A 208 -12.84 11.08 -4.16
C GLU A 208 -12.30 10.80 -5.57
N ILE A 209 -13.16 10.93 -6.59
CA ILE A 209 -12.81 10.60 -7.97
C ILE A 209 -11.78 11.56 -8.60
N ASN A 210 -11.47 12.70 -8.00
CA ASN A 210 -10.36 13.56 -8.41
C ASN A 210 -9.03 13.21 -7.74
N SER A 211 -8.95 12.12 -7.02
CA SER A 211 -7.69 11.58 -6.53
C SER A 211 -7.16 10.51 -7.48
N GLY A 212 -5.90 10.64 -7.92
CA GLY A 212 -5.23 9.65 -8.76
C GLY A 212 -5.13 8.27 -8.10
N TRP A 213 -5.30 8.20 -6.79
CA TRP A 213 -5.32 6.96 -6.04
C TRP A 213 -6.70 6.28 -6.07
N TYR A 214 -7.76 7.05 -5.85
CA TYR A 214 -9.13 6.53 -5.82
C TYR A 214 -9.73 6.29 -7.21
N GLN A 215 -9.46 7.15 -8.21
CA GLN A 215 -10.03 7.00 -9.55
C GLN A 215 -9.56 5.72 -10.27
N THR A 216 -8.40 5.15 -9.86
CA THR A 216 -7.94 3.85 -10.39
C THR A 216 -8.93 2.72 -10.15
N ALA A 217 -9.86 2.87 -9.19
CA ALA A 217 -10.93 1.90 -8.96
C ALA A 217 -11.72 1.59 -10.24
N PHE A 218 -11.98 2.60 -11.05
CA PHE A 218 -12.74 2.47 -12.30
C PHE A 218 -11.87 1.91 -13.43
N PHE A 219 -10.68 2.47 -13.62
CA PHE A 219 -9.79 2.05 -14.71
C PHE A 219 -9.28 0.61 -14.53
N PHE A 220 -8.88 0.23 -13.32
CA PHE A 220 -8.41 -1.13 -13.08
C PHE A 220 -9.55 -2.16 -13.12
N ALA A 221 -10.79 -1.77 -12.76
CA ALA A 221 -11.96 -2.62 -12.90
C ALA A 221 -12.18 -3.07 -14.33
N THR A 222 -11.99 -2.20 -15.31
CA THR A 222 -12.18 -2.48 -16.74
C THR A 222 -10.98 -3.18 -17.39
N GLY A 223 -9.92 -3.50 -16.62
CA GLY A 223 -8.70 -4.13 -17.11
C GLY A 223 -7.69 -3.13 -17.69
N CYS A 224 -7.85 -1.84 -17.42
CA CYS A 224 -6.81 -0.87 -17.70
C CYS A 224 -5.62 -1.08 -16.78
N GLU A 225 -4.44 -0.75 -17.29
CA GLU A 225 -3.16 -0.87 -16.58
C GLU A 225 -2.47 0.49 -16.52
N LEU A 226 -1.78 0.74 -15.41
CA LEU A 226 -0.89 1.87 -15.23
C LEU A 226 0.25 1.46 -14.30
N THR A 227 1.45 1.34 -14.84
CA THR A 227 2.68 1.07 -14.08
C THR A 227 3.83 1.90 -14.60
N TYR A 228 4.80 2.14 -13.73
CA TYR A 228 6.05 2.79 -14.10
C TYR A 228 7.21 1.85 -13.77
N ASP A 229 8.13 1.70 -14.72
CA ASP A 229 9.39 1.01 -14.47
C ASP A 229 10.40 2.01 -13.91
N VAL A 230 11.15 1.57 -12.91
CA VAL A 230 12.21 2.36 -12.26
C VAL A 230 13.55 1.68 -12.58
N ASP A 231 14.54 2.46 -13.04
CA ASP A 231 15.88 1.94 -13.29
C ASP A 231 16.70 1.79 -12.00
N ALA A 232 17.94 1.32 -12.11
CA ALA A 232 18.84 1.10 -10.97
C ALA A 232 19.23 2.41 -10.25
N GLU A 233 19.12 3.54 -10.92
CA GLU A 233 19.35 4.88 -10.40
C GLU A 233 18.08 5.51 -9.81
N GLY A 234 16.93 4.78 -9.83
CA GLY A 234 15.66 5.23 -9.28
C GLY A 234 14.87 6.20 -10.16
N LYS A 235 15.27 6.35 -11.44
CA LYS A 235 14.54 7.17 -12.40
C LYS A 235 13.43 6.36 -13.06
N PHE A 236 12.31 7.01 -13.35
CA PHE A 236 11.24 6.40 -14.11
C PHE A 236 11.67 6.24 -15.56
N SER A 237 11.83 5.00 -16.03
CA SER A 237 12.40 4.64 -17.33
C SER A 237 11.35 4.32 -18.38
N ALA A 238 10.19 3.82 -17.97
CA ALA A 238 9.05 3.53 -18.82
C ALA A 238 7.72 3.70 -18.08
N CYS A 239 6.67 4.04 -18.84
CA CYS A 239 5.28 4.07 -18.37
C CYS A 239 4.46 3.10 -19.24
N ASN A 240 3.89 2.08 -18.61
CA ASN A 240 2.97 1.14 -19.24
C ASN A 240 1.55 1.56 -18.87
N ILE A 241 0.83 2.13 -19.83
CA ILE A 241 -0.53 2.63 -19.66
C ILE A 241 -1.35 2.35 -20.91
N ASN A 242 -2.62 1.92 -20.72
CA ASN A 242 -3.57 1.61 -21.80
C ASN A 242 -4.94 2.27 -21.58
N TYR A 243 -5.00 3.42 -20.89
CA TYR A 243 -6.24 4.14 -20.63
C TYR A 243 -6.92 4.63 -21.92
N ASN A 244 -6.14 4.94 -22.97
CA ASN A 244 -6.67 5.26 -24.30
C ASN A 244 -7.13 4.00 -25.06
N SER A 245 -8.18 3.38 -24.55
CA SER A 245 -8.79 2.14 -25.05
C SER A 245 -10.31 2.16 -24.86
N ASP A 246 -11.02 1.20 -25.43
CA ASP A 246 -12.44 1.04 -25.21
C ASP A 246 -12.73 0.78 -23.71
N ALA A 247 -11.88 0.02 -23.04
CA ALA A 247 -11.96 -0.22 -21.58
C ALA A 247 -11.82 1.08 -20.77
N GLY A 248 -10.88 1.95 -21.13
CA GLY A 248 -10.71 3.25 -20.48
C GLY A 248 -11.88 4.20 -20.72
N ILE A 249 -12.52 4.12 -21.91
CA ILE A 249 -13.75 4.88 -22.18
C ILE A 249 -14.90 4.41 -21.28
N VAL A 250 -15.05 3.10 -21.08
CA VAL A 250 -16.04 2.54 -20.13
C VAL A 250 -15.78 3.05 -18.72
N ALA A 251 -14.54 3.01 -18.25
CA ALA A 251 -14.16 3.51 -16.92
C ALA A 251 -14.46 5.01 -16.76
N LEU A 252 -14.07 5.83 -17.73
CA LEU A 252 -14.31 7.28 -17.66
C LEU A 252 -15.80 7.64 -17.74
N LYS A 253 -16.59 6.91 -18.54
CA LYS A 253 -18.05 7.08 -18.59
C LYS A 253 -18.70 6.77 -17.25
N GLU A 254 -18.24 5.73 -16.55
CA GLU A 254 -18.76 5.40 -15.22
C GLU A 254 -18.45 6.50 -14.20
N MET A 255 -17.22 7.07 -14.23
CA MET A 255 -16.90 8.23 -13.40
C MET A 255 -17.80 9.43 -13.69
N ILE A 256 -18.12 9.70 -14.97
CA ILE A 256 -19.03 10.75 -15.39
C ILE A 256 -20.46 10.46 -14.94
N GLU A 257 -20.94 9.23 -15.09
CA GLU A 257 -22.29 8.82 -14.65
C GLU A 257 -22.41 9.01 -13.12
N LEU A 258 -21.43 8.54 -12.35
CA LEU A 258 -21.39 8.76 -10.90
C LEU A 258 -21.42 10.26 -10.56
N ALA A 259 -20.57 11.06 -11.19
CA ALA A 259 -20.51 12.51 -10.94
C ALA A 259 -21.80 13.24 -11.28
N SER A 260 -22.60 12.72 -12.22
CA SER A 260 -23.88 13.29 -12.62
C SER A 260 -25.01 13.05 -11.61
N SER A 261 -24.83 12.13 -10.65
CA SER A 261 -25.84 11.84 -9.62
C SER A 261 -25.96 13.00 -8.62
N PRO A 262 -27.19 13.42 -8.28
CA PRO A 262 -27.41 14.46 -7.28
C PRO A 262 -26.98 14.05 -5.85
N SER A 263 -26.81 12.76 -5.57
CA SER A 263 -26.32 12.26 -4.29
C SER A 263 -24.79 12.20 -4.22
N PHE A 264 -24.10 12.30 -5.35
CA PHE A 264 -22.63 12.24 -5.38
C PHE A 264 -21.98 13.45 -4.72
N GLN A 265 -20.96 13.19 -3.93
CA GLN A 265 -20.06 14.19 -3.37
C GLN A 265 -18.61 13.72 -3.53
N ASN A 266 -17.74 14.60 -4.03
CA ASN A 266 -16.32 14.29 -4.12
C ASN A 266 -15.65 14.41 -2.75
N GLY A 267 -15.00 13.36 -2.28
CA GLY A 267 -14.27 13.31 -1.03
C GLY A 267 -14.16 11.91 -0.46
N SER A 268 -13.22 11.72 0.46
CA SER A 268 -12.92 10.43 1.10
C SER A 268 -12.75 10.52 2.61
N SER A 269 -12.88 11.71 3.22
CA SER A 269 -12.75 11.89 4.67
C SER A 269 -14.10 11.87 5.37
N VAL A 270 -14.33 10.87 6.23
CA VAL A 270 -15.57 10.75 7.03
C VAL A 270 -15.77 11.99 7.91
N GLY A 271 -14.71 12.52 8.53
CA GLY A 271 -14.79 13.70 9.39
C GLY A 271 -15.22 15.00 8.67
N LYS A 272 -15.18 15.03 7.33
CA LYS A 272 -15.63 16.15 6.50
C LYS A 272 -16.96 15.86 5.79
N ALA A 273 -17.42 14.62 5.79
CA ALA A 273 -18.63 14.22 5.09
C ALA A 273 -19.87 14.73 5.83
N VAL A 274 -20.82 15.27 5.07
CA VAL A 274 -22.08 15.81 5.59
C VAL A 274 -23.22 14.96 5.01
N ASP A 275 -24.13 14.55 5.87
CA ASP A 275 -25.32 13.77 5.45
C ASP A 275 -24.98 12.51 4.62
N ALA A 276 -23.85 11.87 4.88
CA ALA A 276 -23.44 10.66 4.19
C ALA A 276 -24.31 9.47 4.57
N ALA A 277 -24.69 8.65 3.59
CA ALA A 277 -25.21 7.30 3.79
C ALA A 277 -24.17 6.25 3.37
N ALA A 278 -23.22 6.63 2.51
CA ALA A 278 -22.11 5.75 2.10
C ALA A 278 -20.89 6.59 1.75
N ILE A 279 -19.69 6.04 2.01
CA ILE A 279 -18.41 6.68 1.74
C ILE A 279 -17.33 5.65 1.43
N VAL A 280 -16.55 5.92 0.38
CA VAL A 280 -15.36 5.15 0.03
C VAL A 280 -14.13 5.76 0.73
N THR A 281 -13.53 5.01 1.65
CA THR A 281 -12.30 5.36 2.35
C THR A 281 -11.64 4.09 2.93
N GLY A 282 -10.59 4.22 3.71
CA GLY A 282 -9.82 3.10 4.26
C GLY A 282 -10.03 2.89 5.76
N THR A 283 -9.21 2.01 6.33
CA THR A 283 -9.23 1.64 7.76
C THR A 283 -8.95 2.83 8.68
N TRP A 284 -8.21 3.83 8.20
CA TRP A 284 -7.87 5.07 8.95
C TRP A 284 -9.07 5.94 9.33
N ASP A 285 -10.22 5.73 8.70
CA ASP A 285 -11.47 6.44 9.02
C ASP A 285 -12.48 5.57 9.78
N LYS A 286 -12.10 4.36 10.21
CA LYS A 286 -12.98 3.39 10.87
C LYS A 286 -13.71 3.98 12.08
N SER A 287 -12.97 4.60 13.00
CA SER A 287 -13.55 5.18 14.22
C SER A 287 -14.57 6.27 13.87
N SER A 288 -14.23 7.16 12.95
CA SER A 288 -15.13 8.22 12.47
C SER A 288 -16.37 7.66 11.76
N ALA A 289 -16.24 6.57 11.01
CA ALA A 289 -17.35 5.90 10.35
C ALA A 289 -18.29 5.22 11.36
N GLN A 290 -17.75 4.60 12.39
CA GLN A 290 -18.52 4.03 13.50
C GLN A 290 -19.31 5.11 14.26
N ASP A 291 -18.69 6.25 14.52
CA ASP A 291 -19.36 7.39 15.14
C ASP A 291 -20.45 7.98 14.24
N MET A 292 -20.21 8.07 12.93
CA MET A 292 -21.17 8.62 11.97
C MET A 292 -22.40 7.74 11.80
N PHE A 293 -22.22 6.43 11.63
CA PHE A 293 -23.31 5.50 11.30
C PHE A 293 -23.89 4.80 12.55
N GLY A 294 -23.21 4.84 13.70
CA GLY A 294 -23.67 4.27 14.96
C GLY A 294 -24.07 2.79 14.85
N ASP A 295 -25.26 2.43 15.32
CA ASP A 295 -25.79 1.05 15.26
C ASP A 295 -26.02 0.53 13.83
N ASN A 296 -26.03 1.44 12.85
CA ASN A 296 -26.20 1.13 11.44
C ASN A 296 -24.88 1.01 10.67
N TYR A 297 -23.75 1.19 11.35
CA TYR A 297 -22.44 1.01 10.73
C TYR A 297 -22.31 -0.35 10.06
N ALA A 298 -21.74 -0.33 8.86
CA ALA A 298 -21.33 -1.53 8.14
C ALA A 298 -20.19 -1.18 7.17
N ALA A 299 -19.39 -2.19 6.84
CA ALA A 299 -18.29 -2.10 5.88
C ALA A 299 -18.32 -3.28 4.90
N VAL A 300 -18.02 -3.02 3.63
CA VAL A 300 -17.98 -4.06 2.59
C VAL A 300 -16.97 -3.66 1.50
N LYS A 301 -16.47 -4.65 0.73
CA LYS A 301 -15.70 -4.35 -0.49
C LYS A 301 -16.45 -3.37 -1.39
N LEU A 302 -15.75 -2.70 -2.28
CA LEU A 302 -16.39 -1.87 -3.30
C LEU A 302 -17.40 -2.68 -4.12
N PRO A 303 -18.52 -2.05 -4.56
CA PRO A 303 -19.52 -2.68 -5.41
C PRO A 303 -18.99 -2.98 -6.82
N GLU A 304 -19.77 -3.75 -7.59
CA GLU A 304 -19.65 -3.81 -9.05
C GLU A 304 -20.36 -2.61 -9.69
N PHE A 305 -20.07 -2.32 -10.95
CA PHE A 305 -20.88 -1.41 -11.78
C PHE A 305 -21.19 -2.05 -13.13
N THR A 306 -22.22 -1.55 -13.83
CA THR A 306 -22.56 -1.99 -15.17
C THR A 306 -22.04 -0.97 -16.18
N GLY A 307 -21.00 -1.32 -16.91
CA GLY A 307 -20.38 -0.43 -17.89
C GLY A 307 -21.32 -0.06 -19.05
N SER A 308 -20.96 1.00 -19.77
CA SER A 308 -21.70 1.47 -20.96
C SER A 308 -21.77 0.45 -22.10
N ASP A 309 -20.97 -0.61 -22.05
CA ASP A 309 -21.00 -1.78 -22.95
C ASP A 309 -21.93 -2.90 -22.47
N GLY A 310 -22.54 -2.76 -21.28
CA GLY A 310 -23.46 -3.72 -20.66
C GLY A 310 -22.78 -4.83 -19.87
N GLU A 311 -21.45 -4.85 -19.78
CA GLU A 311 -20.71 -5.80 -18.96
C GLU A 311 -20.62 -5.32 -17.51
N LYS A 312 -20.41 -6.26 -16.58
CA LYS A 312 -20.24 -5.96 -15.15
C LYS A 312 -18.77 -5.93 -14.77
N TYR A 313 -18.40 -4.91 -14.03
CA TYR A 313 -17.03 -4.66 -13.58
C TYR A 313 -16.98 -4.49 -12.06
N GLN A 314 -16.14 -5.26 -11.39
CA GLN A 314 -15.87 -5.09 -9.97
C GLN A 314 -14.94 -3.92 -9.77
N LEU A 315 -15.37 -2.87 -9.06
CA LEU A 315 -14.47 -1.77 -8.69
C LEU A 315 -13.21 -2.32 -7.99
N SER A 316 -12.07 -1.85 -8.45
CA SER A 316 -10.75 -2.31 -8.06
C SER A 316 -10.04 -1.25 -7.17
N GLY A 317 -8.77 -0.99 -7.40
CA GLY A 317 -7.97 0.04 -6.75
C GLY A 317 -6.59 -0.45 -6.40
N PHE A 318 -5.87 0.36 -5.64
CA PHE A 318 -4.58 -0.03 -5.10
C PHE A 318 -4.73 -0.80 -3.78
N GLY A 319 -3.81 -1.73 -3.53
CA GLY A 319 -3.54 -2.32 -2.23
C GLY A 319 -2.07 -2.13 -1.86
N GLY A 320 -1.78 -1.88 -0.60
CA GLY A 320 -0.41 -1.59 -0.20
C GLY A 320 -0.16 -1.58 1.30
N ASN A 321 0.99 -1.05 1.66
CA ASN A 321 1.52 -1.04 3.02
C ASN A 321 1.96 0.37 3.41
N LYS A 322 1.90 0.65 4.73
CA LYS A 322 2.57 1.79 5.32
C LYS A 322 3.85 1.31 5.98
N LEU A 323 4.89 2.09 5.82
CA LEU A 323 6.25 1.77 6.24
C LEU A 323 6.79 2.84 7.18
N LEU A 324 7.71 2.45 8.06
CA LEU A 324 8.45 3.35 8.91
C LEU A 324 9.92 3.31 8.49
N GLY A 325 10.46 4.46 8.07
CA GLY A 325 11.84 4.62 7.64
C GLY A 325 12.70 5.28 8.69
N VAL A 326 14.00 4.99 8.69
CA VAL A 326 15.00 5.65 9.50
C VAL A 326 15.94 6.45 8.60
N LYS A 327 16.09 7.75 8.87
CA LYS A 327 17.06 8.59 8.16
C LYS A 327 18.49 8.16 8.51
N PRO A 328 19.44 8.10 7.54
CA PRO A 328 20.86 7.89 7.85
C PRO A 328 21.37 8.92 8.85
N GLN A 329 22.06 8.47 9.88
CA GLN A 329 22.63 9.30 10.93
C GLN A 329 24.15 9.31 10.84
N THR A 330 24.78 10.45 11.11
CA THR A 330 26.24 10.56 11.21
C THR A 330 26.79 10.05 12.55
N ASP A 331 25.98 10.08 13.60
CA ASP A 331 26.27 9.52 14.91
C ASP A 331 25.79 8.07 14.99
N GLN A 332 26.71 7.14 15.27
CA GLN A 332 26.40 5.71 15.32
C GLN A 332 25.48 5.35 16.48
N GLY A 333 25.61 6.01 17.62
CA GLY A 333 24.73 5.79 18.76
C GLY A 333 23.30 6.18 18.43
N LYS A 334 23.11 7.38 17.87
CA LYS A 334 21.81 7.85 17.42
C LYS A 334 21.23 6.93 16.34
N ALA A 335 22.05 6.47 15.38
CA ALA A 335 21.59 5.53 14.34
C ALA A 335 20.97 4.27 14.94
N ILE A 336 21.68 3.64 15.90
CA ILE A 336 21.22 2.40 16.52
C ILE A 336 19.98 2.65 17.40
N VAL A 337 19.91 3.76 18.15
CA VAL A 337 18.69 4.08 18.91
C VAL A 337 17.50 4.29 18.01
N CYS A 338 17.65 5.01 16.88
CA CYS A 338 16.58 5.19 15.91
C CYS A 338 16.12 3.85 15.28
N LEU A 339 17.06 2.97 14.92
CA LEU A 339 16.73 1.64 14.37
C LEU A 339 16.04 0.75 15.41
N ASN A 340 16.51 0.72 16.66
CA ASN A 340 15.86 -0.03 17.73
C ASN A 340 14.47 0.51 18.06
N LEU A 341 14.28 1.84 18.01
CA LEU A 341 12.99 2.47 18.21
C LEU A 341 12.03 2.17 17.03
N ALA A 342 12.50 2.22 15.78
CA ALA A 342 11.71 1.88 14.61
C ALA A 342 11.28 0.40 14.62
N GLU A 343 12.17 -0.51 15.01
CA GLU A 343 11.86 -1.92 15.24
C GLU A 343 10.76 -2.07 16.29
N TYR A 344 10.88 -1.42 17.45
CA TYR A 344 9.87 -1.46 18.50
C TYR A 344 8.54 -0.89 18.05
N LEU A 345 8.54 0.27 17.40
CA LEU A 345 7.34 0.89 16.85
C LEU A 345 6.66 0.04 15.76
N SER A 346 7.36 -0.91 15.14
CA SER A 346 6.82 -1.87 14.18
C SER A 346 6.54 -3.27 14.78
N SER A 347 6.68 -3.43 16.10
CA SER A 347 6.44 -4.69 16.81
C SER A 347 4.96 -5.09 16.84
N GLU A 348 4.70 -6.36 17.19
CA GLU A 348 3.35 -6.90 17.42
C GLU A 348 2.55 -6.00 18.40
N GLU A 349 3.16 -5.62 19.53
CA GLU A 349 2.53 -4.82 20.58
C GLU A 349 2.05 -3.47 20.04
N VAL A 350 2.92 -2.74 19.34
CA VAL A 350 2.57 -1.39 18.88
C VAL A 350 1.64 -1.41 17.66
N GLN A 351 1.74 -2.43 16.80
CA GLN A 351 0.78 -2.61 15.71
C GLN A 351 -0.61 -2.94 16.23
N LEU A 352 -0.75 -3.78 17.29
CA LEU A 352 -2.04 -4.02 17.95
C LEU A 352 -2.58 -2.76 18.63
N ALA A 353 -1.73 -1.95 19.25
CA ALA A 353 -2.16 -0.69 19.83
C ALA A 353 -2.69 0.29 18.78
N ARG A 354 -2.07 0.36 17.58
CA ARG A 354 -2.60 1.15 16.45
C ARG A 354 -3.93 0.59 15.92
N PHE A 355 -4.05 -0.74 15.87
CA PHE A 355 -5.32 -1.37 15.52
C PHE A 355 -6.43 -1.02 16.53
N ASP A 356 -6.15 -1.11 17.82
CA ASP A 356 -7.13 -0.80 18.87
C ASP A 356 -7.54 0.68 18.86
N ALA A 357 -6.61 1.60 18.59
CA ALA A 357 -6.87 3.04 18.58
C ALA A 357 -7.54 3.50 17.28
N GLU A 358 -7.04 3.06 16.13
CA GLU A 358 -7.33 3.64 14.82
C GLU A 358 -7.86 2.61 13.80
N GLY A 359 -7.90 1.33 14.15
CA GLY A 359 -8.33 0.27 13.24
C GLY A 359 -7.32 -0.11 12.15
N TRP A 360 -6.05 0.31 12.28
CA TRP A 360 -5.02 0.01 11.28
C TRP A 360 -4.72 -1.49 11.22
N GLY A 361 -4.79 -2.07 10.01
CA GLY A 361 -4.53 -3.48 9.78
C GLY A 361 -3.05 -3.82 9.88
N PRO A 362 -2.65 -4.70 10.82
CA PRO A 362 -1.25 -4.99 11.07
C PRO A 362 -0.58 -5.76 9.92
N SER A 363 0.70 -5.46 9.65
CA SER A 363 1.59 -6.28 8.81
C SER A 363 2.23 -7.44 9.59
N ASN A 364 2.29 -7.33 10.92
CA ASN A 364 2.91 -8.33 11.78
C ASN A 364 2.09 -9.61 11.82
N LEU A 365 2.73 -10.74 11.50
CA LEU A 365 2.08 -12.06 11.40
C LEU A 365 1.38 -12.51 12.67
N LYS A 366 1.90 -12.17 13.87
CA LYS A 366 1.26 -12.52 15.14
C LYS A 366 0.10 -11.59 15.44
N ALA A 367 0.26 -10.29 15.18
CA ALA A 367 -0.81 -9.33 15.33
C ALA A 367 -2.01 -9.68 14.44
N GLN A 368 -1.78 -10.15 13.20
CA GLN A 368 -2.83 -10.63 12.30
C GLN A 368 -3.62 -11.84 12.86
N GLN A 369 -3.04 -12.61 13.78
CA GLN A 369 -3.71 -13.74 14.43
C GLN A 369 -4.55 -13.33 15.66
N ASN A 370 -4.54 -12.07 16.07
CA ASN A 370 -5.35 -11.57 17.16
C ASN A 370 -6.84 -11.71 16.82
N GLU A 371 -7.65 -12.21 17.77
CA GLU A 371 -9.08 -12.47 17.55
C GLU A 371 -9.86 -11.20 17.19
N ALA A 372 -9.51 -10.05 17.78
CA ALA A 372 -10.15 -8.77 17.48
C ALA A 372 -9.82 -8.28 16.07
N VAL A 373 -8.57 -8.49 15.60
CA VAL A 373 -8.16 -8.18 14.23
C VAL A 373 -8.92 -9.04 13.22
N GLN A 374 -9.02 -10.35 13.49
CA GLN A 374 -9.73 -11.28 12.61
C GLN A 374 -11.26 -11.09 12.59
N ALA A 375 -11.82 -10.54 13.66
CA ALA A 375 -13.27 -10.28 13.77
C ALA A 375 -13.66 -8.87 13.28
N ASP A 376 -12.71 -8.06 12.86
CA ASP A 376 -12.96 -6.67 12.47
C ASP A 376 -13.66 -6.57 11.11
N GLU A 377 -14.80 -5.87 11.08
CA GLU A 377 -15.64 -5.76 9.87
C GLU A 377 -14.97 -4.92 8.77
N ALA A 378 -14.24 -3.85 9.14
CA ALA A 378 -13.52 -3.02 8.19
C ALA A 378 -12.35 -3.77 7.56
N LEU A 379 -11.57 -4.51 8.36
CA LEU A 379 -10.48 -5.34 7.85
C LEU A 379 -11.00 -6.52 7.01
N ALA A 380 -12.17 -7.09 7.35
CA ALA A 380 -12.80 -8.11 6.52
C ALA A 380 -13.25 -7.54 5.15
N ALA A 381 -13.79 -6.32 5.14
CA ALA A 381 -14.16 -5.62 3.90
C ALA A 381 -12.93 -5.32 3.04
N LEU A 382 -11.86 -4.82 3.65
CA LEU A 382 -10.58 -4.60 2.98
C LEU A 382 -10.00 -5.90 2.42
N ALA A 383 -9.94 -6.98 3.20
CA ALA A 383 -9.44 -8.27 2.75
C ALA A 383 -10.23 -8.81 1.53
N ALA A 384 -11.55 -8.60 1.52
CA ALA A 384 -12.38 -8.93 0.36
C ALA A 384 -12.06 -8.04 -0.85
N GLN A 385 -11.79 -6.74 -0.64
CA GLN A 385 -11.41 -5.79 -1.69
C GLN A 385 -10.04 -6.09 -2.29
N LEU A 386 -9.06 -6.48 -1.46
CA LEU A 386 -7.69 -6.78 -1.90
C LEU A 386 -7.61 -7.94 -2.91
N ASN A 387 -8.63 -8.80 -3.00
CA ASN A 387 -8.69 -9.80 -4.07
C ASN A 387 -8.85 -9.20 -5.47
N TYR A 388 -9.23 -7.94 -5.55
CA TYR A 388 -9.43 -7.18 -6.80
C TYR A 388 -8.43 -6.03 -6.93
N ALA A 389 -7.66 -5.72 -5.88
CA ALA A 389 -6.70 -4.64 -5.87
C ALA A 389 -5.42 -5.01 -6.62
N ILE A 390 -4.77 -3.99 -7.16
CA ILE A 390 -3.44 -4.08 -7.77
C ILE A 390 -2.42 -3.59 -6.75
N PRO A 391 -1.31 -4.32 -6.52
CA PRO A 391 -0.24 -3.82 -5.66
C PRO A 391 0.23 -2.44 -6.12
N GLN A 392 0.25 -1.48 -5.20
CA GLN A 392 0.68 -0.13 -5.52
C GLN A 392 2.19 -0.11 -5.82
N GLY A 393 2.53 0.23 -7.07
CA GLY A 393 3.91 0.42 -7.52
C GLY A 393 4.43 1.82 -7.21
N GLN A 394 5.55 2.18 -7.85
CA GLN A 394 6.14 3.51 -7.76
C GLN A 394 5.53 4.42 -8.81
N TYR A 395 5.23 5.68 -8.44
CA TYR A 395 4.60 6.68 -9.32
C TYR A 395 5.35 8.02 -9.25
N PRO A 396 5.57 8.71 -10.37
CA PRO A 396 6.12 10.07 -10.36
C PRO A 396 5.12 11.05 -9.74
N GLY A 397 5.63 12.09 -9.06
CA GLY A 397 4.77 13.09 -8.43
C GLY A 397 3.79 13.78 -9.39
N ASP A 398 4.22 14.00 -10.64
CA ASP A 398 3.39 14.64 -11.67
C ASP A 398 2.18 13.81 -12.09
N TYR A 399 2.23 12.48 -11.95
CA TYR A 399 1.08 11.61 -12.17
C TYR A 399 -0.11 12.01 -11.28
N TRP A 400 0.13 12.21 -9.99
CA TRP A 400 -0.93 12.55 -9.03
C TRP A 400 -1.63 13.86 -9.43
N THR A 401 -0.85 14.87 -9.78
CA THR A 401 -1.37 16.17 -10.26
C THR A 401 -2.19 16.02 -11.53
N ARG A 402 -1.71 15.21 -12.48
CA ARG A 402 -2.41 14.98 -13.76
C ARG A 402 -3.70 14.21 -13.57
N ALA A 403 -3.70 13.23 -12.69
CA ALA A 403 -4.89 12.44 -12.36
C ALA A 403 -5.94 13.29 -11.64
N THR A 404 -5.51 14.18 -10.71
CA THR A 404 -6.41 15.15 -10.07
C THR A 404 -7.10 16.02 -11.11
N ALA A 405 -6.36 16.55 -12.09
CA ALA A 405 -6.93 17.38 -13.14
C ALA A 405 -7.99 16.66 -13.99
N LEU A 406 -7.80 15.35 -14.27
CA LEU A 406 -8.80 14.56 -14.99
C LEU A 406 -10.11 14.44 -14.18
N GLY A 407 -10.00 14.12 -12.88
CA GLY A 407 -11.17 14.00 -12.01
C GLY A 407 -11.87 15.34 -11.78
N ASP A 408 -11.11 16.44 -11.65
CA ASP A 408 -11.66 17.80 -11.52
C ASP A 408 -12.47 18.19 -12.78
N ASP A 409 -11.98 17.84 -13.97
CA ASP A 409 -12.68 18.09 -15.22
C ASP A 409 -14.02 17.30 -15.28
N VAL A 410 -14.07 16.08 -14.77
CA VAL A 410 -15.31 15.29 -14.64
C VAL A 410 -16.29 15.95 -13.67
N ILE A 411 -15.81 16.37 -12.48
CA ILE A 411 -16.64 17.01 -11.45
C ILE A 411 -17.16 18.37 -11.90
N ALA A 412 -16.41 19.07 -12.73
CA ALA A 412 -16.76 20.40 -13.26
C ALA A 412 -17.62 20.33 -14.53
N ASP A 413 -18.17 19.16 -14.89
CA ASP A 413 -18.99 18.94 -16.10
C ASP A 413 -18.28 19.35 -17.40
N VAL A 414 -16.93 19.29 -17.47
CA VAL A 414 -16.20 19.43 -18.73
C VAL A 414 -16.48 18.25 -19.62
N TYR A 415 -16.63 17.07 -19.03
CA TYR A 415 -17.11 15.83 -19.65
C TYR A 415 -18.41 15.43 -18.99
N THR A 416 -19.43 15.15 -19.81
CA THR A 416 -20.79 14.81 -19.37
C THR A 416 -21.27 13.52 -20.00
N THR A 417 -22.43 13.03 -19.60
CA THR A 417 -23.07 11.85 -20.21
C THR A 417 -23.39 12.04 -21.70
N ASP A 418 -23.38 13.28 -22.19
CA ASP A 418 -23.54 13.62 -23.62
C ASP A 418 -22.20 13.63 -24.39
N SER A 419 -21.06 13.52 -23.71
CA SER A 419 -19.72 13.49 -24.35
C SER A 419 -19.60 12.26 -25.25
N THR A 420 -19.06 12.46 -26.46
CA THR A 420 -18.88 11.36 -27.41
C THR A 420 -17.65 10.52 -27.09
N ASP A 421 -17.62 9.27 -27.56
CA ASP A 421 -16.43 8.39 -27.40
C ASP A 421 -15.17 9.02 -28.00
N ASP A 422 -15.31 9.79 -29.08
CA ASP A 422 -14.16 10.50 -29.69
C ASP A 422 -13.62 11.61 -28.77
N ASP A 423 -14.49 12.34 -28.06
CA ASP A 423 -14.09 13.36 -27.06
C ASP A 423 -13.36 12.69 -25.90
N LEU A 424 -13.93 11.60 -25.34
CA LEU A 424 -13.33 10.87 -24.23
C LEU A 424 -12.00 10.20 -24.61
N LYS A 425 -11.93 9.68 -25.84
CA LYS A 425 -10.70 9.11 -26.39
C LYS A 425 -9.59 10.16 -26.53
N ALA A 426 -9.94 11.38 -26.93
CA ALA A 426 -8.97 12.47 -27.04
C ALA A 426 -8.36 12.83 -25.68
N VAL A 427 -9.17 12.92 -24.61
CA VAL A 427 -8.66 13.22 -23.27
C VAL A 427 -7.83 12.07 -22.70
N LEU A 428 -8.22 10.82 -22.90
CA LEU A 428 -7.45 9.65 -22.46
C LEU A 428 -6.13 9.53 -23.22
N SER A 429 -6.12 9.87 -24.53
CA SER A 429 -4.88 9.94 -25.33
C SER A 429 -3.92 10.99 -24.80
N GLN A 430 -4.43 12.17 -24.41
CA GLN A 430 -3.60 13.20 -23.78
C GLN A 430 -3.09 12.75 -22.41
N PHE A 431 -3.95 12.13 -21.60
CA PHE A 431 -3.57 11.61 -20.29
C PHE A 431 -2.43 10.58 -20.39
N GLU A 432 -2.53 9.62 -21.32
CA GLU A 432 -1.43 8.68 -21.58
C GLU A 432 -0.14 9.35 -22.04
N SER A 433 -0.27 10.35 -22.93
CA SER A 433 0.90 11.11 -23.43
C SER A 433 1.61 11.83 -22.29
N ASP A 434 0.84 12.44 -21.39
CA ASP A 434 1.37 13.15 -20.22
C ASP A 434 2.07 12.16 -19.28
N CYS A 435 1.42 11.03 -18.90
CA CYS A 435 2.01 10.00 -18.07
C CYS A 435 3.34 9.44 -18.65
N LYS A 436 3.37 9.18 -19.95
CA LYS A 436 4.60 8.72 -20.64
C LYS A 436 5.70 9.78 -20.66
N SER A 437 5.34 11.07 -20.66
CA SER A 437 6.33 12.16 -20.65
C SER A 437 7.07 12.32 -19.32
N TYR A 438 6.53 11.78 -18.22
CA TYR A 438 7.19 11.80 -16.91
C TYR A 438 8.35 10.80 -16.81
N CYS A 439 8.47 9.89 -17.76
CA CYS A 439 9.63 9.02 -17.90
C CYS A 439 10.73 9.79 -18.64
N ASN A 440 11.97 9.69 -18.17
CA ASN A 440 13.13 10.36 -18.75
C ASN A 440 13.09 11.90 -18.72
N ALA A 441 12.28 12.51 -17.85
CA ALA A 441 12.44 13.92 -17.52
C ALA A 441 13.77 14.11 -16.77
N GLU A 442 14.69 14.93 -17.37
CA GLU A 442 16.02 15.23 -16.82
C GLU A 442 15.93 16.03 -15.50
#